data_3473439a6e18815f4d5e79ce527ce442
#
_entry.id   3473439a6e18815f4d5e79ce527ce442
#
_cell.length_a   1.000
_cell.length_b   1.000
_cell.length_c   1.000
_cell.angle_alpha   90.00
_cell.angle_beta   90.00
_cell.angle_gamma   90.00
#
_symmetry.space_group_name_H-M   'P 1'
#
loop_
_entity.id
_entity.type
_entity.pdbx_description
1 polymer ?
#
loop_
_entity_poly.entity_id
_entity_poly.type
_entity_poly.pdbx_seq_one_letter_code
_entity_poly.pdbx_strand_id
1 'polypeptide(L)'
;DHGVPVAIVRTGVVIHPKGGMVSKLLTPFKMGVGGQLGDGKQIMSWISRTDWVRAVIFIIEEHLSSQRQQVNSIDNTLTTANATPALVYNLTVPIPVTNHTFTKTLGAWLHRPTFFTLPAFLLKLMFGEMSTLLIDGQKVLPQALLDAGFEFEHTALEHALEQQG
;
A
#
# COMPACT_ATOMS: atom_id res chain seq x y z
N ASP A 1 -22.06 21.32 -12.48
CA ASP A 1 -21.26 20.46 -11.57
C ASP A 1 -22.22 19.62 -10.75
N HIS A 2 -22.31 18.33 -11.07
CA HIS A 2 -23.25 17.41 -10.43
C HIS A 2 -22.70 16.81 -9.13
N GLY A 3 -21.87 17.52 -8.39
CA GLY A 3 -21.48 17.16 -7.02
C GLY A 3 -21.14 15.67 -6.76
N VAL A 4 -20.49 14.99 -7.71
CA VAL A 4 -20.11 13.58 -7.52
C VAL A 4 -19.01 13.52 -6.45
N PRO A 5 -19.23 12.82 -5.34
CA PRO A 5 -18.21 12.68 -4.31
C PRO A 5 -17.02 11.89 -4.87
N VAL A 6 -15.82 12.37 -4.55
CA VAL A 6 -14.57 11.78 -5.03
C VAL A 6 -13.74 11.35 -3.83
N ALA A 7 -13.33 10.08 -3.81
CA ALA A 7 -12.30 9.57 -2.91
C ALA A 7 -10.99 9.37 -3.68
N ILE A 8 -9.92 9.95 -3.17
CA ILE A 8 -8.57 9.78 -3.74
C ILE A 8 -7.84 8.72 -2.93
N VAL A 9 -7.39 7.66 -3.60
CA VAL A 9 -6.60 6.60 -2.98
C VAL A 9 -5.14 6.70 -3.41
N ARG A 10 -4.24 6.75 -2.43
CA ARG A 10 -2.79 6.68 -2.64
C ARG A 10 -2.29 5.33 -2.15
N THR A 11 -1.86 4.50 -3.07
CA THR A 11 -1.49 3.11 -2.79
C THR A 11 0.00 2.98 -2.54
N GLY A 12 0.38 2.36 -1.44
CA GLY A 12 1.75 1.91 -1.18
C GLY A 12 2.14 0.68 -2.00
N VAL A 13 3.24 0.03 -1.63
CA VAL A 13 3.68 -1.19 -2.31
C VAL A 13 2.72 -2.33 -1.99
N VAL A 14 1.99 -2.80 -2.99
CA VAL A 14 1.08 -3.95 -2.81
C VAL A 14 1.87 -5.25 -2.79
N ILE A 15 1.75 -5.99 -1.69
CA ILE A 15 2.41 -7.29 -1.51
C ILE A 15 1.53 -8.38 -2.12
N HIS A 16 2.03 -8.98 -3.21
CA HIS A 16 1.42 -10.12 -3.86
C HIS A 16 2.48 -10.94 -4.63
N PRO A 17 2.71 -12.23 -4.28
CA PRO A 17 3.75 -13.05 -4.92
C PRO A 17 3.57 -13.25 -6.44
N LYS A 18 2.33 -13.27 -6.91
CA LYS A 18 2.01 -13.50 -8.34
C LYS A 18 1.83 -12.20 -9.15
N GLY A 19 2.12 -11.03 -8.58
CA GLY A 19 1.92 -9.76 -9.27
C GLY A 19 2.73 -8.60 -8.71
N GLY A 20 2.71 -7.49 -9.44
CA GLY A 20 3.33 -6.24 -9.02
C GLY A 20 4.86 -6.33 -8.85
N MET A 21 5.37 -5.56 -7.90
CA MET A 21 6.80 -5.47 -7.61
C MET A 21 7.37 -6.78 -7.07
N VAL A 22 6.65 -7.45 -6.17
CA VAL A 22 7.12 -8.67 -5.51
C VAL A 22 7.41 -9.76 -6.53
N SER A 23 6.52 -9.98 -7.51
CA SER A 23 6.72 -11.01 -8.55
C SER A 23 8.01 -10.80 -9.36
N LYS A 24 8.39 -9.55 -9.63
CA LYS A 24 9.65 -9.19 -10.33
C LYS A 24 10.87 -9.45 -9.44
N LEU A 25 10.76 -9.24 -8.14
CA LEU A 25 11.83 -9.52 -7.17
C LEU A 25 12.03 -11.02 -6.93
N LEU A 26 10.99 -11.84 -7.11
CA LEU A 26 11.10 -13.29 -6.87
C LEU A 26 12.21 -13.95 -7.70
N THR A 27 12.37 -13.56 -8.97
CA THR A 27 13.37 -14.18 -9.86
C THR A 27 14.80 -13.97 -9.32
N PRO A 28 15.31 -12.73 -9.11
CA PRO A 28 16.63 -12.54 -8.58
C PRO A 28 16.82 -13.14 -7.17
N PHE A 29 15.79 -13.11 -6.32
CA PHE A 29 15.87 -13.72 -5.00
C PHE A 29 15.97 -15.25 -5.08
N LYS A 30 15.18 -15.91 -5.93
CA LYS A 30 15.27 -17.37 -6.16
C LYS A 30 16.63 -17.79 -6.72
N MET A 31 17.26 -16.93 -7.53
CA MET A 31 18.61 -17.16 -8.06
C MET A 31 19.73 -16.90 -7.01
N GLY A 32 19.37 -16.45 -5.80
CA GLY A 32 20.32 -16.15 -4.74
C GLY A 32 21.10 -14.85 -4.89
N VAL A 33 20.71 -14.01 -5.87
CA VAL A 33 21.31 -12.67 -6.10
C VAL A 33 20.43 -11.55 -5.56
N GLY A 34 19.35 -11.88 -4.86
CA GLY A 34 18.48 -10.92 -4.18
C GLY A 34 19.21 -10.24 -3.03
N GLY A 35 18.95 -8.94 -2.83
CA GLY A 35 19.61 -8.17 -1.79
C GLY A 35 18.94 -6.83 -1.52
N GLN A 36 19.44 -6.15 -0.49
CA GLN A 36 18.95 -4.83 -0.11
C GLN A 36 19.38 -3.75 -1.11
N LEU A 37 18.66 -2.65 -1.12
CA LEU A 37 18.92 -1.49 -1.95
C LEU A 37 19.78 -0.49 -1.18
N GLY A 38 20.95 -0.16 -1.71
CA GLY A 38 21.86 0.77 -1.04
C GLY A 38 22.12 0.39 0.42
N ASP A 39 21.91 1.31 1.35
CA ASP A 39 22.08 1.07 2.79
C ASP A 39 20.87 0.39 3.46
N GLY A 40 19.79 0.17 2.73
CA GLY A 40 18.59 -0.52 3.21
C GLY A 40 17.74 0.27 4.20
N LYS A 41 18.02 1.56 4.44
CA LYS A 41 17.29 2.39 5.42
C LYS A 41 15.99 2.98 4.88
N GLN A 42 15.77 2.95 3.58
CA GLN A 42 14.59 3.49 2.94
C GLN A 42 13.33 2.84 3.53
N ILE A 43 12.36 3.68 3.88
CA ILE A 43 11.08 3.20 4.40
C ILE A 43 10.20 2.75 3.25
N MET A 44 9.69 1.54 3.36
CA MET A 44 8.74 0.96 2.43
C MET A 44 7.35 0.94 3.07
N SER A 45 6.48 1.81 2.60
CA SER A 45 5.06 1.79 2.95
C SER A 45 4.37 0.78 2.05
N TRP A 46 3.82 -0.27 2.64
CA TRP A 46 3.27 -1.42 1.94
C TRP A 46 1.85 -1.75 2.41
N ILE A 47 1.16 -2.59 1.67
CA ILE A 47 -0.14 -3.16 2.04
C ILE A 47 -0.27 -4.55 1.41
N SER A 48 -0.95 -5.49 2.09
CA SER A 48 -1.31 -6.76 1.47
C SER A 48 -2.37 -6.55 0.38
N ARG A 49 -2.42 -7.41 -0.64
CA ARG A 49 -3.50 -7.36 -1.63
C ARG A 49 -4.87 -7.53 -0.98
N THR A 50 -4.98 -8.40 0.00
CA THR A 50 -6.21 -8.63 0.75
C THR A 50 -6.70 -7.36 1.42
N ASP A 51 -5.86 -6.70 2.21
CA ASP A 51 -6.21 -5.46 2.88
C ASP A 51 -6.44 -4.31 1.90
N TRP A 52 -5.74 -4.30 0.77
CA TRP A 52 -5.99 -3.31 -0.28
C TRP A 52 -7.42 -3.42 -0.82
N VAL A 53 -7.87 -4.64 -1.16
CA VAL A 53 -9.25 -4.88 -1.63
C VAL A 53 -10.28 -4.54 -0.56
N ARG A 54 -10.05 -4.98 0.69
CA ARG A 54 -10.92 -4.70 1.83
C ARG A 54 -11.03 -3.19 2.10
N ALA A 55 -9.91 -2.47 2.05
CA ALA A 55 -9.90 -1.01 2.24
C ALA A 55 -10.67 -0.28 1.13
N VAL A 56 -10.55 -0.71 -0.13
CA VAL A 56 -11.32 -0.11 -1.23
C VAL A 56 -12.82 -0.32 -1.03
N ILE A 57 -13.24 -1.55 -0.66
CA ILE A 57 -14.64 -1.85 -0.37
C ILE A 57 -15.14 -1.00 0.79
N PHE A 58 -14.37 -0.94 1.89
CA PHE A 58 -14.68 -0.13 3.06
C PHE A 58 -14.88 1.34 2.72
N ILE A 59 -13.99 1.94 1.93
CA ILE A 59 -14.10 3.34 1.48
C ILE A 59 -15.38 3.56 0.68
N ILE A 60 -15.73 2.62 -0.21
CA ILE A 60 -16.97 2.72 -1.02
C ILE A 60 -18.20 2.66 -0.11
N GLU A 61 -18.23 1.76 0.87
CA GLU A 61 -19.34 1.60 1.81
C GLU A 61 -19.51 2.83 2.70
N GLU A 62 -18.40 3.38 3.22
CA GLU A 62 -18.39 4.63 3.99
C GLU A 62 -18.95 5.81 3.19
N HIS A 63 -18.52 5.95 1.92
CA HIS A 63 -19.05 7.00 1.06
C HIS A 63 -20.52 6.84 0.77
N LEU A 64 -21.00 5.61 0.51
CA LEU A 64 -22.42 5.34 0.26
C LEU A 64 -23.27 5.59 1.51
N SER A 65 -22.80 5.23 2.70
CA SER A 65 -23.52 5.46 3.96
C SER A 65 -23.64 6.93 4.29
N SER A 66 -22.56 7.70 4.11
CA SER A 66 -22.54 9.15 4.30
C SER A 66 -23.52 9.87 3.37
N GLN A 67 -23.61 9.44 2.12
CA GLN A 67 -24.61 10.00 1.17
C GLN A 67 -26.05 9.70 1.57
N ARG A 68 -26.33 8.46 2.03
CA ARG A 68 -27.68 8.08 2.50
C ARG A 68 -28.11 8.92 3.71
N GLN A 69 -27.18 9.20 4.63
CA GLN A 69 -27.46 10.08 5.78
C GLN A 69 -27.75 11.52 5.35
N GLN A 70 -27.03 12.07 4.37
CA GLN A 70 -27.28 13.39 3.82
C GLN A 70 -28.65 13.47 3.14
N VAL A 71 -29.04 12.48 2.34
CA VAL A 71 -30.36 12.42 1.67
C VAL A 71 -31.48 12.35 2.71
N ASN A 72 -31.32 11.56 3.78
CA ASN A 72 -32.34 11.43 4.84
C ASN A 72 -32.44 12.67 5.75
N SER A 73 -31.41 13.51 5.78
CA SER A 73 -31.41 14.78 6.54
C SER A 73 -31.93 15.98 5.73
N ILE A 74 -32.28 15.81 4.45
CA ILE A 74 -32.88 16.84 3.58
C ILE A 74 -34.40 17.00 3.86
N ASP A 75 -34.85 16.75 5.06
CA ASP A 75 -36.13 17.30 5.49
C ASP A 75 -35.85 18.64 6.21
N ASN A 76 -36.08 19.75 5.50
CA ASN A 76 -36.20 21.12 6.00
C ASN A 76 -34.99 22.05 6.07
N THR A 77 -33.95 22.00 5.25
CA THR A 77 -33.30 23.28 4.96
C THR A 77 -32.61 23.27 3.59
N LEU A 78 -33.02 24.14 2.70
CA LEU A 78 -32.29 24.55 1.49
C LEU A 78 -30.96 25.19 1.92
N THR A 79 -29.95 24.38 2.13
CA THR A 79 -28.58 24.85 2.36
C THR A 79 -27.71 24.37 1.20
N THR A 80 -27.25 25.37 0.46
CA THR A 80 -26.20 25.37 -0.56
C THR A 80 -25.34 24.10 -0.55
N ALA A 81 -25.33 23.43 -1.71
CA ALA A 81 -24.44 22.31 -2.03
C ALA A 81 -22.97 22.76 -1.89
N ASN A 82 -22.44 22.67 -0.67
CA ASN A 82 -21.01 22.74 -0.46
C ASN A 82 -20.41 21.48 -1.05
N ALA A 83 -19.52 21.64 -2.03
CA ALA A 83 -18.75 20.55 -2.60
C ALA A 83 -18.10 19.76 -1.45
N THR A 84 -18.49 18.50 -1.29
CA THR A 84 -17.87 17.62 -0.28
C THR A 84 -16.37 17.54 -0.58
N PRO A 85 -15.48 17.92 0.35
CA PRO A 85 -14.06 17.86 0.09
C PRO A 85 -13.65 16.43 -0.28
N ALA A 86 -12.80 16.30 -1.30
CA ALA A 86 -12.29 14.99 -1.70
C ALA A 86 -11.54 14.36 -0.51
N LEU A 87 -12.00 13.21 -0.06
CA LEU A 87 -11.32 12.46 0.99
C LEU A 87 -10.11 11.73 0.40
N VAL A 88 -8.97 11.85 1.06
CA VAL A 88 -7.71 11.23 0.62
C VAL A 88 -7.36 10.09 1.58
N TYR A 89 -7.29 8.86 1.05
CA TYR A 89 -6.92 7.69 1.80
C TYR A 89 -5.56 7.15 1.35
N ASN A 90 -4.66 6.93 2.30
CA ASN A 90 -3.42 6.21 2.05
C ASN A 90 -3.66 4.73 2.32
N LEU A 91 -3.54 3.90 1.29
CA LEU A 91 -3.67 2.46 1.39
C LEU A 91 -2.29 1.86 1.69
N THR A 92 -1.92 1.90 2.95
CA THR A 92 -0.68 1.36 3.52
C THR A 92 -1.00 0.75 4.87
N VAL A 93 -0.16 -0.18 5.35
CA VAL A 93 -0.28 -0.67 6.73
C VAL A 93 0.22 0.38 7.73
N PRO A 94 -0.23 0.30 9.01
CA PRO A 94 0.21 1.23 10.05
C PRO A 94 1.71 1.12 10.38
N ILE A 95 2.31 -0.03 10.10
CA ILE A 95 3.70 -0.34 10.45
C ILE A 95 4.51 -0.54 9.16
N PRO A 96 5.03 0.54 8.56
CA PRO A 96 5.93 0.41 7.41
C PRO A 96 7.25 -0.22 7.84
N VAL A 97 7.93 -0.87 6.89
CA VAL A 97 9.22 -1.53 7.15
C VAL A 97 10.36 -0.83 6.43
N THR A 98 11.61 -1.06 6.86
CA THR A 98 12.77 -0.65 6.07
C THR A 98 12.99 -1.59 4.89
N ASN A 99 13.67 -1.14 3.84
CA ASN A 99 14.07 -2.00 2.74
C ASN A 99 14.94 -3.18 3.21
N HIS A 100 15.78 -2.96 4.23
CA HIS A 100 16.55 -4.03 4.86
C HIS A 100 15.61 -5.11 5.43
N THR A 101 14.65 -4.72 6.25
CA THR A 101 13.66 -5.65 6.84
C THR A 101 12.88 -6.38 5.74
N PHE A 102 12.37 -5.64 4.75
CA PHE A 102 11.66 -6.23 3.61
C PHE A 102 12.49 -7.29 2.89
N THR A 103 13.75 -6.97 2.60
CA THR A 103 14.68 -7.89 1.92
C THR A 103 14.95 -9.14 2.74
N LYS A 104 15.17 -8.98 4.06
CA LYS A 104 15.40 -10.11 4.96
C LYS A 104 14.17 -11.00 5.06
N THR A 105 12.99 -10.43 5.24
CA THR A 105 11.73 -11.18 5.31
C THR A 105 11.45 -11.93 4.01
N LEU A 106 11.63 -11.28 2.85
CA LEU A 106 11.45 -11.92 1.56
C LEU A 106 12.46 -13.05 1.31
N GLY A 107 13.71 -12.85 1.70
CA GLY A 107 14.74 -13.88 1.63
C GLY A 107 14.45 -15.08 2.53
N ALA A 108 14.02 -14.84 3.77
CA ALA A 108 13.63 -15.88 4.72
C ALA A 108 12.44 -16.68 4.19
N TRP A 109 11.40 -16.01 3.67
CA TRP A 109 10.24 -16.66 3.07
C TRP A 109 10.59 -17.55 1.87
N LEU A 110 11.57 -17.13 1.06
CA LEU A 110 12.07 -17.91 -0.09
C LEU A 110 13.15 -18.95 0.28
N HIS A 111 13.57 -19.01 1.54
CA HIS A 111 14.72 -19.81 2.00
C HIS A 111 15.99 -19.52 1.18
N ARG A 112 16.25 -18.23 0.91
CA ARG A 112 17.39 -17.76 0.13
C ARG A 112 18.19 -16.70 0.90
N PRO A 113 19.53 -16.76 0.83
CA PRO A 113 20.37 -15.75 1.46
C PRO A 113 20.23 -14.39 0.76
N THR A 114 20.42 -13.31 1.51
CA THR A 114 20.34 -11.92 1.02
C THR A 114 21.59 -11.14 1.42
N PHE A 115 22.74 -11.61 0.94
CA PHE A 115 24.05 -10.98 1.28
C PHE A 115 24.41 -9.83 0.34
N PHE A 116 23.80 -9.78 -0.82
CA PHE A 116 24.14 -8.78 -1.83
C PHE A 116 23.46 -7.44 -1.58
N THR A 117 24.14 -6.37 -1.97
CA THR A 117 23.54 -5.05 -2.10
C THR A 117 23.25 -4.80 -3.57
N LEU A 118 22.00 -4.56 -3.90
CA LEU A 118 21.60 -4.26 -5.27
C LEU A 118 21.91 -2.79 -5.57
N PRO A 119 22.72 -2.51 -6.60
CA PRO A 119 22.99 -1.14 -7.00
C PRO A 119 21.76 -0.50 -7.64
N ALA A 120 21.57 0.80 -7.41
CA ALA A 120 20.37 1.54 -7.87
C ALA A 120 20.15 1.46 -9.40
N PHE A 121 21.22 1.34 -10.21
CA PHE A 121 21.09 1.25 -11.66
C PHE A 121 20.37 -0.03 -12.11
N LEU A 122 20.57 -1.15 -11.39
CA LEU A 122 19.91 -2.43 -11.69
C LEU A 122 18.41 -2.35 -11.46
N LEU A 123 18.00 -1.60 -10.43
CA LEU A 123 16.58 -1.33 -10.18
C LEU A 123 15.95 -0.48 -11.27
N LYS A 124 16.65 0.56 -11.73
CA LYS A 124 16.19 1.39 -12.84
C LYS A 124 15.99 0.55 -14.09
N LEU A 125 16.86 -0.42 -14.33
CA LEU A 125 16.73 -1.36 -15.45
C LEU A 125 15.53 -2.30 -15.30
N MET A 126 15.26 -2.80 -14.08
CA MET A 126 14.18 -3.76 -13.81
C MET A 126 12.80 -3.10 -13.67
N PHE A 127 12.73 -1.93 -13.07
CA PHE A 127 11.49 -1.27 -12.67
C PHE A 127 11.24 0.07 -13.38
N GLY A 128 12.21 0.58 -14.16
CA GLY A 128 12.08 1.87 -14.83
C GLY A 128 11.83 3.00 -13.83
N GLU A 129 10.86 3.86 -14.13
CA GLU A 129 10.49 4.99 -13.27
C GLU A 129 9.92 4.58 -11.91
N MET A 130 9.32 3.38 -11.80
CA MET A 130 8.84 2.86 -10.52
C MET A 130 9.96 2.60 -9.51
N SER A 131 11.22 2.57 -9.94
CA SER A 131 12.38 2.43 -9.05
C SER A 131 12.52 3.58 -8.06
N THR A 132 12.05 4.78 -8.38
CA THR A 132 12.08 5.96 -7.50
C THR A 132 11.29 5.73 -6.22
N LEU A 133 10.14 5.06 -6.30
CA LEU A 133 9.32 4.70 -5.12
C LEU A 133 10.07 3.79 -4.14
N LEU A 134 11.01 2.99 -4.65
CA LEU A 134 11.82 2.07 -3.87
C LEU A 134 13.10 2.72 -3.33
N ILE A 135 13.64 3.69 -4.05
CA ILE A 135 14.92 4.34 -3.72
C ILE A 135 14.69 5.49 -2.73
N ASP A 136 13.67 6.31 -2.96
CA ASP A 136 13.45 7.54 -2.18
C ASP A 136 12.73 7.29 -0.84
N GLY A 137 12.02 6.19 -0.71
CA GLY A 137 11.38 5.68 0.49
C GLY A 137 10.57 6.74 1.28
N GLN A 138 9.25 6.66 1.23
CA GLN A 138 8.40 7.56 2.01
C GLN A 138 7.68 6.79 3.12
N LYS A 139 7.73 7.37 4.34
CA LYS A 139 6.89 6.90 5.45
C LYS A 139 5.48 7.47 5.29
N VAL A 140 4.57 6.64 4.78
CA VAL A 140 3.16 6.99 4.61
C VAL A 140 2.33 6.16 5.57
N LEU A 141 1.46 6.81 6.35
CA LEU A 141 0.58 6.15 7.32
C LEU A 141 -0.88 6.22 6.85
N PRO A 142 -1.71 5.21 7.18
CA PRO A 142 -3.11 5.11 6.76
C PRO A 142 -4.05 5.85 7.72
N GLN A 143 -3.71 7.07 8.15
CA GLN A 143 -4.42 7.74 9.25
C GLN A 143 -5.92 7.82 9.01
N ALA A 144 -6.35 8.22 7.81
CA ALA A 144 -7.77 8.33 7.49
C ALA A 144 -8.52 6.98 7.55
N LEU A 145 -7.87 5.86 7.22
CA LEU A 145 -8.47 4.54 7.38
C LEU A 145 -8.60 4.15 8.86
N LEU A 146 -7.57 4.44 9.66
CA LEU A 146 -7.59 4.15 11.10
C LEU A 146 -8.64 4.99 11.82
N ASP A 147 -8.73 6.29 11.52
CA ASP A 147 -9.70 7.20 12.09
C ASP A 147 -11.14 6.80 11.72
N ALA A 148 -11.34 6.20 10.54
CA ALA A 148 -12.61 5.63 10.10
C ALA A 148 -12.91 4.25 10.69
N GLY A 149 -12.00 3.64 11.46
CA GLY A 149 -12.19 2.33 12.10
C GLY A 149 -11.88 1.12 11.22
N PHE A 150 -11.10 1.30 10.14
CA PHE A 150 -10.67 0.16 9.32
C PHE A 150 -9.68 -0.73 10.08
N GLU A 151 -9.95 -2.03 10.12
CA GLU A 151 -9.09 -3.04 10.74
C GLU A 151 -8.29 -3.81 9.68
N PHE A 152 -6.94 -3.74 9.80
CA PHE A 152 -6.03 -4.46 8.94
C PHE A 152 -5.92 -5.94 9.37
N GLU A 153 -5.96 -6.82 8.41
CA GLU A 153 -5.79 -8.27 8.61
C GLU A 153 -4.30 -8.67 8.64
N HIS A 154 -3.49 -7.99 7.83
CA HIS A 154 -2.06 -8.27 7.69
C HIS A 154 -1.23 -7.04 8.05
N THR A 155 -0.87 -6.92 9.33
CA THR A 155 0.02 -5.84 9.81
C THR A 155 1.49 -6.23 9.80
N ALA A 156 1.81 -7.54 9.71
CA ALA A 156 3.16 -8.08 9.59
C ALA A 156 3.42 -8.56 8.16
N LEU A 157 4.61 -8.25 7.64
CA LEU A 157 4.99 -8.56 6.25
C LEU A 157 5.06 -10.07 5.99
N GLU A 158 5.48 -10.84 6.99
CA GLU A 158 5.55 -12.30 6.97
C GLU A 158 4.19 -12.91 6.65
N HIS A 159 3.15 -12.49 7.38
CA HIS A 159 1.79 -12.98 7.18
C HIS A 159 1.25 -12.61 5.80
N ALA A 160 1.58 -11.39 5.32
CA ALA A 160 1.16 -10.96 3.98
C ALA A 160 1.80 -11.78 2.86
N LEU A 161 3.00 -12.34 3.06
CA LEU A 161 3.67 -13.20 2.10
C LEU A 161 3.16 -14.66 2.16
N GLU A 162 2.90 -15.19 3.36
CA GLU A 162 2.48 -16.58 3.57
C GLU A 162 1.07 -16.88 3.04
N GLN A 163 0.12 -15.99 3.29
CA GLN A 163 -1.29 -16.22 2.90
C GLN A 163 -1.56 -16.06 1.40
N GLN A 164 -0.58 -15.67 0.62
CA GLN A 164 -0.73 -15.41 -0.81
C GLN A 164 0.02 -16.43 -1.69
N GLY A 165 0.54 -17.49 -1.09
CA GLY A 165 1.23 -18.61 -1.75
C GLY A 165 0.31 -19.56 -2.54
#